data_d93ce4571a18608599cdaf840997e97c
#
_entry.id   d93ce4571a18608599cdaf840997e97c
#
_cell.length_a   1.000
_cell.length_b   1.000
_cell.length_c   1.000
_cell.angle_alpha   90.00
_cell.angle_beta   90.00
_cell.angle_gamma   90.00
#
_symmetry.space_group_name_H-M   'P 1'
#
loop_
_entity.id
_entity.type
_entity.pdbx_description
1 polymer ?
#
loop_
_entity_poly.entity_id
_entity_poly.type
_entity_poly.pdbx_seq_one_letter_code
_entity_poly.pdbx_strand_id
1 'polypeptide(L)'
;MARILVVEDDHDLNKAYCIILKHEGHDVEQAFDGKEAMKKLKKFEPELILLDLLMPIMGGLEFLQESDLPHKHSGTRVLIFTNMENSPEVAAAYKLGAQRCIIKSWTAPHNLARVVSDTLNAKRGTKQPA
;
A
#
# COMPACT_ATOMS: atom_id res chain seq x y z
N MET A 1 7.24 -10.95 10.52
CA MET A 1 7.19 -9.54 10.93
C MET A 1 7.83 -8.64 9.87
N ALA A 2 7.14 -7.59 9.47
CA ALA A 2 7.63 -6.73 8.40
C ALA A 2 7.43 -5.25 8.76
N ARG A 3 8.17 -4.37 8.08
CA ARG A 3 7.96 -2.93 8.16
C ARG A 3 6.90 -2.55 7.12
N ILE A 4 5.80 -1.98 7.56
CA ILE A 4 4.66 -1.65 6.71
C ILE A 4 4.34 -0.16 6.84
N LEU A 5 4.22 0.52 5.70
CA LEU A 5 3.77 1.92 5.65
C LEU A 5 2.33 1.94 5.18
N VAL A 6 1.44 2.50 5.99
CA VAL A 6 0.02 2.65 5.66
C VAL A 6 -0.24 4.06 5.17
N VAL A 7 -0.61 4.18 3.90
CA VAL A 7 -0.86 5.48 3.24
C VAL A 7 -2.34 5.60 2.93
N GLU A 8 -3.04 6.35 3.76
CA GLU A 8 -4.49 6.50 3.73
C GLU A 8 -4.85 7.85 4.34
N ASP A 9 -5.61 8.67 3.63
CA ASP A 9 -5.96 10.01 4.11
C ASP A 9 -7.08 10.04 5.16
N ASP A 10 -7.93 9.03 5.20
CA ASP A 10 -8.94 8.90 6.25
C ASP A 10 -8.24 8.46 7.54
N HIS A 11 -8.19 9.36 8.53
CA HIS A 11 -7.46 9.12 9.76
C HIS A 11 -7.98 7.92 10.53
N ASP A 12 -9.30 7.73 10.58
CA ASP A 12 -9.90 6.61 11.31
C ASP A 12 -9.58 5.27 10.64
N LEU A 13 -9.67 5.21 9.32
CA LEU A 13 -9.30 4.01 8.56
C LEU A 13 -7.82 3.72 8.69
N ASN A 14 -6.98 4.73 8.56
CA ASN A 14 -5.53 4.56 8.71
C ASN A 14 -5.21 3.95 10.07
N LYS A 15 -5.78 4.51 11.13
CA LYS A 15 -5.57 4.00 12.49
C LYS A 15 -6.05 2.57 12.64
N ALA A 16 -7.22 2.24 12.08
CA ALA A 16 -7.76 0.88 12.16
C ALA A 16 -6.84 -0.13 11.48
N TYR A 17 -6.34 0.20 10.29
CA TYR A 17 -5.41 -0.68 9.57
C TYR A 17 -4.11 -0.87 10.36
N CYS A 18 -3.61 0.21 10.94
CA CYS A 18 -2.38 0.13 11.75
C CYS A 18 -2.56 -0.76 12.97
N ILE A 19 -3.70 -0.66 13.65
CA ILE A 19 -3.99 -1.50 14.82
C ILE A 19 -3.99 -2.97 14.42
N ILE A 20 -4.68 -3.31 13.33
CA ILE A 20 -4.74 -4.69 12.83
C ILE A 20 -3.35 -5.23 12.53
N LEU A 21 -2.54 -4.45 11.81
CA LEU A 21 -1.23 -4.90 11.39
C LEU A 21 -0.23 -4.97 12.53
N LYS A 22 -0.30 -4.04 13.48
CA LYS A 22 0.52 -4.11 14.69
C LYS A 22 0.20 -5.32 15.55
N HIS A 23 -1.09 -5.67 15.61
CA HIS A 23 -1.51 -6.86 16.35
C HIS A 23 -0.91 -8.14 15.75
N GLU A 24 -0.64 -8.14 14.45
CA GLU A 24 0.02 -9.27 13.79
C GLU A 24 1.54 -9.27 13.96
N GLY A 25 2.08 -8.31 14.68
CA GLY A 25 3.51 -8.24 14.97
C GLY A 25 4.33 -7.42 13.99
N HIS A 26 3.68 -6.68 13.08
CA HIS A 26 4.40 -5.82 12.14
C HIS A 26 4.80 -4.49 12.77
N ASP A 27 5.86 -3.91 12.25
CA ASP A 27 6.28 -2.55 12.58
C ASP A 27 5.60 -1.62 11.57
N VAL A 28 4.74 -0.72 12.04
CA VAL A 28 3.85 0.04 11.18
C VAL A 28 4.01 1.54 11.37
N GLU A 29 4.16 2.26 10.24
CA GLU A 29 4.18 3.71 10.19
C GLU A 29 3.00 4.22 9.37
N GLN A 30 2.59 5.47 9.59
CA GLN A 30 1.45 6.09 8.93
C GLN A 30 1.88 7.24 8.04
N ALA A 31 1.17 7.39 6.91
CA ALA A 31 1.23 8.59 6.09
C ALA A 31 -0.20 8.90 5.63
N PHE A 32 -0.55 10.17 5.54
CA PHE A 32 -1.92 10.59 5.23
C PHE A 32 -2.07 11.14 3.82
N ASP A 33 -0.99 11.21 3.08
CA ASP A 33 -0.98 11.55 1.65
C ASP A 33 0.34 11.07 1.03
N GLY A 34 0.45 11.19 -0.29
CA GLY A 34 1.63 10.73 -1.00
C GLY A 34 2.90 11.50 -0.68
N LYS A 35 2.78 12.78 -0.37
CA LYS A 35 3.94 13.60 -0.03
C LYS A 35 4.56 13.17 1.29
N GLU A 36 3.73 12.91 2.29
CA GLU A 36 4.18 12.38 3.57
C GLU A 36 4.79 10.99 3.40
N ALA A 37 4.17 10.17 2.53
CA ALA A 37 4.69 8.84 2.22
C ALA A 37 6.08 8.92 1.59
N MET A 38 6.33 9.88 0.71
CA MET A 38 7.66 10.08 0.12
C MET A 38 8.72 10.32 1.20
N LYS A 39 8.38 11.13 2.20
CA LYS A 39 9.31 11.41 3.30
C LYS A 39 9.59 10.17 4.13
N LYS A 40 8.56 9.41 4.45
CA LYS A 40 8.70 8.23 5.30
C LYS A 40 9.36 7.06 4.58
N LEU A 41 9.20 6.98 3.27
CA LEU A 41 9.81 5.94 2.46
C LEU A 41 11.33 5.85 2.69
N LYS A 42 12.00 6.99 2.72
CA LYS A 42 13.46 7.05 2.89
C LYS A 42 13.91 6.63 4.28
N LYS A 43 13.15 7.04 5.30
CA LYS A 43 13.53 6.80 6.69
C LYS A 43 13.17 5.41 7.17
N PHE A 44 11.98 4.95 6.80
CA PHE A 44 11.43 3.72 7.33
C PHE A 44 11.82 2.50 6.51
N GLU A 45 12.06 2.67 5.22
CA GLU A 45 12.40 1.59 4.30
C GLU A 45 11.40 0.43 4.41
N PRO A 46 10.11 0.68 4.11
CA PRO A 46 9.10 -0.36 4.30
C PRO A 46 9.29 -1.54 3.34
N GLU A 47 8.91 -2.70 3.80
CA GLU A 47 8.88 -3.91 2.98
C GLU A 47 7.56 -4.01 2.20
N LEU A 48 6.51 -3.36 2.72
CA LEU A 48 5.21 -3.27 2.05
C LEU A 48 4.59 -1.91 2.30
N ILE A 49 3.97 -1.36 1.28
CA ILE A 49 3.17 -0.13 1.39
C ILE A 49 1.72 -0.50 1.10
N LEU A 50 0.84 -0.21 2.05
CA LEU A 50 -0.60 -0.30 1.86
C LEU A 50 -1.06 1.08 1.40
N LEU A 51 -1.51 1.21 0.15
CA LEU A 51 -1.65 2.50 -0.52
C LEU A 51 -3.05 2.70 -1.09
N ASP A 52 -3.70 3.79 -0.70
CA ASP A 52 -4.91 4.25 -1.38
C ASP A 52 -4.52 5.12 -2.58
N LEU A 53 -5.32 5.08 -3.62
CA LEU A 53 -5.07 5.88 -4.82
C LEU A 53 -5.64 7.29 -4.74
N LEU A 54 -6.78 7.46 -4.05
CA LEU A 54 -7.45 8.76 -3.95
C LEU A 54 -7.10 9.45 -2.64
N MET A 55 -6.20 10.42 -2.72
CA MET A 55 -5.76 11.19 -1.56
C MET A 55 -5.50 12.64 -1.97
N PRO A 56 -5.65 13.59 -1.04
CA PRO A 56 -5.32 15.00 -1.32
C PRO A 56 -3.81 15.20 -1.43
N ILE A 57 -3.41 16.37 -1.89
CA ILE A 57 -2.01 16.86 -1.99
C ILE A 57 -1.23 16.06 -3.03
N MET A 58 -0.93 14.79 -2.75
CA MET A 58 -0.31 13.87 -3.69
C MET A 58 -1.03 12.54 -3.58
N GLY A 59 -1.68 12.11 -4.67
CA GLY A 59 -2.40 10.84 -4.72
C GLY A 59 -1.47 9.65 -4.90
N GLY A 60 -2.08 8.46 -4.88
CA GLY A 60 -1.31 7.22 -4.95
C GLY A 60 -0.54 7.02 -6.25
N LEU A 61 -1.14 7.37 -7.40
CA LEU A 61 -0.44 7.22 -8.68
C LEU A 61 0.76 8.15 -8.78
N GLU A 62 0.59 9.40 -8.36
CA GLU A 62 1.69 10.36 -8.36
C GLU A 62 2.80 9.88 -7.43
N PHE A 63 2.45 9.36 -6.25
CA PHE A 63 3.42 8.77 -5.34
C PHE A 63 4.19 7.62 -6.00
N LEU A 64 3.49 6.72 -6.70
CA LEU A 64 4.15 5.61 -7.38
C LEU A 64 5.10 6.08 -8.47
N GLN A 65 4.70 7.12 -9.23
CA GLN A 65 5.55 7.69 -10.26
C GLN A 65 6.81 8.34 -9.65
N GLU A 66 6.62 9.17 -8.64
CA GLU A 66 7.72 9.92 -8.02
C GLU A 66 8.68 9.01 -7.27
N SER A 67 8.17 7.99 -6.60
CA SER A 67 9.02 7.09 -5.81
C SER A 67 9.80 6.12 -6.67
N ASP A 68 9.30 5.77 -7.86
CA ASP A 68 9.96 4.84 -8.78
C ASP A 68 10.40 3.56 -8.07
N LEU A 69 9.50 2.95 -7.33
CA LEU A 69 9.80 1.83 -6.43
C LEU A 69 10.52 0.66 -7.10
N PRO A 70 10.09 0.18 -8.29
CA PRO A 70 10.76 -0.96 -8.89
C PRO A 70 12.25 -0.75 -9.15
N HIS A 71 12.66 0.50 -9.40
CA HIS A 71 14.06 0.84 -9.69
C HIS A 71 14.83 1.30 -8.45
N LYS A 72 14.19 2.10 -7.59
CA LYS A 72 14.87 2.74 -6.46
C LYS A 72 14.69 2.03 -5.12
N HIS A 73 13.60 1.27 -4.99
CA HIS A 73 13.25 0.59 -3.75
C HIS A 73 12.76 -0.83 -4.06
N SER A 74 13.61 -1.61 -4.72
CA SER A 74 13.21 -2.92 -5.25
C SER A 74 12.77 -3.92 -4.18
N GLY A 75 13.10 -3.70 -2.91
CA GLY A 75 12.66 -4.54 -1.81
C GLY A 75 11.26 -4.21 -1.29
N THR A 76 10.65 -3.12 -1.77
CA THR A 76 9.34 -2.67 -1.29
C THR A 76 8.23 -3.14 -2.21
N ARG A 77 7.26 -3.84 -1.64
CA ARG A 77 6.05 -4.25 -2.37
C ARG A 77 4.94 -3.26 -2.12
N VAL A 78 4.01 -3.14 -3.08
CA VAL A 78 2.87 -2.22 -2.97
C VAL A 78 1.58 -3.01 -3.09
N LEU A 79 0.74 -2.87 -2.07
CA LEU A 79 -0.63 -3.39 -2.06
C LEU A 79 -1.57 -2.18 -2.16
N ILE A 80 -2.26 -2.07 -3.29
CA ILE A 80 -3.26 -1.01 -3.46
C ILE A 80 -4.53 -1.42 -2.75
N PHE A 81 -5.08 -0.53 -1.93
CA PHE A 81 -6.30 -0.78 -1.18
C PHE A 81 -7.23 0.41 -1.39
N THR A 82 -8.15 0.29 -2.34
CA THR A 82 -8.95 1.41 -2.83
C THR A 82 -10.39 0.98 -3.13
N ASN A 83 -11.29 1.94 -3.24
CA ASN A 83 -12.67 1.66 -3.70
C ASN A 83 -12.83 1.77 -5.23
N MET A 84 -11.76 2.08 -5.95
CA MET A 84 -11.78 2.18 -7.40
C MET A 84 -11.56 0.81 -8.04
N GLU A 85 -12.61 0.23 -8.62
CA GLU A 85 -12.47 -1.06 -9.32
C GLU A 85 -12.44 -0.87 -10.83
N ASN A 86 -11.68 -1.71 -11.53
CA ASN A 86 -11.61 -1.75 -13.01
C ASN A 86 -11.40 -0.39 -13.64
N SER A 87 -10.67 0.49 -12.94
CA SER A 87 -10.42 1.85 -13.41
C SER A 87 -9.09 1.94 -14.16
N PRO A 88 -8.91 2.97 -15.02
CA PRO A 88 -7.61 3.23 -15.61
C PRO A 88 -6.52 3.46 -14.55
N GLU A 89 -6.90 4.01 -13.39
CA GLU A 89 -5.98 4.28 -12.30
C GLU A 89 -5.42 2.97 -11.72
N VAL A 90 -6.25 1.94 -11.57
CA VAL A 90 -5.80 0.63 -11.09
C VAL A 90 -4.83 0.00 -12.10
N ALA A 91 -5.17 0.06 -13.39
CA ALA A 91 -4.27 -0.45 -14.43
C ALA A 91 -2.93 0.29 -14.42
N ALA A 92 -2.96 1.62 -14.24
CA ALA A 92 -1.75 2.42 -14.16
C ALA A 92 -0.92 2.04 -12.94
N ALA A 93 -1.56 1.76 -11.82
CA ALA A 93 -0.87 1.34 -10.59
C ALA A 93 -0.08 0.03 -10.82
N TYR A 94 -0.68 -0.94 -11.50
CA TYR A 94 0.03 -2.18 -11.83
C TYR A 94 1.25 -1.91 -12.72
N LYS A 95 1.11 -1.02 -13.70
CA LYS A 95 2.23 -0.65 -14.57
C LYS A 95 3.37 0.02 -13.80
N LEU A 96 3.03 0.73 -12.74
CA LEU A 96 4.00 1.42 -11.90
C LEU A 96 4.58 0.52 -10.79
N GLY A 97 4.21 -0.75 -10.77
CA GLY A 97 4.85 -1.72 -9.89
C GLY A 97 3.99 -2.26 -8.76
N ALA A 98 2.70 -1.94 -8.71
CA ALA A 98 1.84 -2.52 -7.68
C ALA A 98 1.78 -4.03 -7.83
N GLN A 99 1.89 -4.75 -6.71
CA GLN A 99 1.83 -6.20 -6.69
C GLN A 99 0.39 -6.71 -6.75
N ARG A 100 -0.52 -5.99 -6.09
CA ARG A 100 -1.89 -6.42 -5.94
C ARG A 100 -2.78 -5.21 -5.70
N CYS A 101 -4.03 -5.31 -6.16
CA CYS A 101 -5.03 -4.27 -5.93
C CYS A 101 -6.27 -4.90 -5.31
N ILE A 102 -6.66 -4.40 -4.15
CA ILE A 102 -7.81 -4.90 -3.39
C ILE A 102 -8.86 -3.80 -3.30
N ILE A 103 -10.12 -4.17 -3.51
CA ILE A 103 -11.24 -3.23 -3.39
C ILE A 103 -11.68 -3.20 -1.92
N LYS A 104 -11.60 -2.01 -1.30
CA LYS A 104 -11.91 -1.82 0.13
C LYS A 104 -13.28 -2.37 0.52
N SER A 105 -14.31 -2.06 -0.28
CA SER A 105 -15.68 -2.43 0.03
C SER A 105 -15.93 -3.94 -0.06
N TRP A 106 -15.02 -4.69 -0.67
CA TRP A 106 -15.13 -6.13 -0.83
C TRP A 106 -14.31 -6.92 0.20
N THR A 107 -13.51 -6.22 0.99
CA THR A 107 -12.59 -6.87 1.93
C THR A 107 -12.93 -6.48 3.35
N ALA A 108 -13.36 -7.45 4.15
CA ALA A 108 -13.62 -7.20 5.56
C ALA A 108 -12.32 -6.86 6.28
N PRO A 109 -12.37 -5.96 7.29
CA PRO A 109 -11.14 -5.58 8.01
C PRO A 109 -10.36 -6.76 8.58
N HIS A 110 -11.02 -7.79 9.04
CA HIS A 110 -10.34 -8.96 9.60
C HIS A 110 -9.57 -9.78 8.57
N ASN A 111 -9.81 -9.56 7.28
CA ASN A 111 -9.07 -10.23 6.21
C ASN A 111 -7.79 -9.48 5.82
N LEU A 112 -7.61 -8.26 6.28
CA LEU A 112 -6.47 -7.43 5.90
C LEU A 112 -5.14 -8.09 6.25
N ALA A 113 -5.04 -8.66 7.44
CA ALA A 113 -3.80 -9.31 7.89
C ALA A 113 -3.38 -10.42 6.94
N ARG A 114 -4.35 -11.24 6.48
CA ARG A 114 -4.07 -12.32 5.54
C ARG A 114 -3.65 -11.80 4.17
N VAL A 115 -4.35 -10.78 3.67
CA VAL A 115 -4.02 -10.19 2.37
C VAL A 115 -2.61 -9.60 2.38
N VAL A 116 -2.25 -8.92 3.45
CA VAL A 116 -0.90 -8.37 3.63
C VAL A 116 0.14 -9.48 3.66
N SER A 117 -0.12 -10.53 4.45
CA SER A 117 0.79 -11.67 4.54
C SER A 117 1.00 -12.35 3.18
N ASP A 118 -0.10 -12.57 2.44
CA ASP A 118 -0.03 -13.18 1.11
C ASP A 118 0.79 -12.32 0.15
N THR A 119 0.62 -11.00 0.22
CA THR A 119 1.34 -10.07 -0.65
C THR A 119 2.84 -10.06 -0.32
N LEU A 120 3.18 -10.10 0.97
CA LEU A 120 4.58 -10.17 1.40
C LEU A 120 5.27 -11.45 0.94
N ASN A 121 4.53 -12.55 0.86
CA ASN A 121 5.06 -13.85 0.49
C ASN A 121 5.01 -14.13 -1.01
N ALA A 122 4.40 -13.25 -1.80
CA ALA A 122 4.31 -13.44 -3.25
C ALA A 122 5.67 -13.25 -3.90
N LYS A 123 5.91 -13.96 -5.02
CA LYS A 123 7.11 -13.74 -5.81
C LYS A 123 7.08 -12.32 -6.38
N ARG A 124 8.26 -11.68 -6.36
CA ARG A 124 8.40 -10.33 -6.87
C ARG A 124 8.08 -10.28 -8.36
N GLY A 125 7.34 -9.24 -8.76
CA GLY A 125 6.95 -9.06 -10.14
C GLY A 125 5.72 -9.85 -10.57
N THR A 126 5.18 -10.71 -9.70
CA THR A 126 3.98 -11.49 -9.97
C THR A 126 2.76 -10.67 -9.61
N LYS A 127 1.88 -10.44 -10.59
CA LYS A 127 0.60 -9.77 -10.35
C LYS A 127 -0.40 -10.79 -9.82
N GLN A 128 -1.11 -10.43 -8.77
CA GLN A 128 -2.14 -11.27 -8.18
C GLN A 128 -3.52 -10.70 -8.50
N PRO A 129 -4.54 -11.55 -8.73
CA PRO A 129 -5.88 -11.05 -8.94
C PRO A 129 -6.39 -10.34 -7.69
N ALA A 130 -7.20 -9.32 -7.93
CA ALA A 130 -7.81 -8.55 -6.84
C ALA A 130 -8.86 -9.38 -6.10
#